data_dd7bbb5eb9298013403f0a757ec48e83
#
_entry.id   dd7bbb5eb9298013403f0a757ec48e83
#
_cell.length_a   1.000
_cell.length_b   1.000
_cell.length_c   1.000
_cell.angle_alpha   90.00
_cell.angle_beta   90.00
_cell.angle_gamma   90.00
#
_symmetry.space_group_name_H-M   'P 1'
#
loop_
_entity.id
_entity.type
_entity.pdbx_description
1 polymer ?
#
loop_
_entity_poly.entity_id
_entity_poly.type
_entity_poly.pdbx_seq_one_letter_code
_entity_poly.pdbx_strand_id
1 'polypeptide(L)'
;GRATSAAALTSATTLEVTDHDHAAPKPVREERQPPREGVEEVAPGILRLQLPISLPGLGHVNCYAMEDARGITLVDPGLPGPKTWRELQRIMKAGGLAIERVHSVVITHSHPDHFGQAGQFRKRFGAEVITHQAFRTFLDPEAEDQESADELEVIEGPVKAQIESLHGQDLRRGPFAKQTPWGGDPYSMPRARRLRYWAMRKAAGRFVPTPTPTRRVEDAQVIELGGREW
;
A
#
# COMPACT_ATOMS: atom_id res chain seq x y z
N GLY A 1 49.05 -51.10 -62.37
CA GLY A 1 49.30 -50.72 -61.01
C GLY A 1 48.01 -50.42 -60.22
N ARG A 2 47.94 -50.98 -59.09
CA ARG A 2 46.75 -51.08 -58.24
C ARG A 2 46.29 -49.73 -57.65
N ALA A 3 44.98 -49.49 -57.71
CA ALA A 3 44.27 -48.48 -56.94
C ALA A 3 44.10 -48.89 -55.46
N THR A 4 44.31 -48.00 -54.53
CA THR A 4 43.85 -48.11 -53.16
C THR A 4 42.98 -46.96 -52.84
N SER A 5 41.72 -47.29 -52.49
CA SER A 5 40.67 -46.41 -52.00
C SER A 5 40.99 -45.96 -50.60
N ALA A 6 40.91 -44.68 -50.37
CA ALA A 6 40.89 -44.11 -49.01
C ALA A 6 39.49 -43.49 -48.72
N ALA A 7 38.81 -44.12 -47.79
CA ALA A 7 37.52 -43.63 -47.30
C ALA A 7 37.72 -42.42 -46.35
N ALA A 8 37.12 -41.33 -46.68
CA ALA A 8 37.06 -40.17 -45.82
C ALA A 8 35.90 -40.32 -44.84
N LEU A 9 36.22 -40.37 -43.57
CA LEU A 9 35.26 -40.27 -42.44
C LEU A 9 34.94 -38.80 -42.20
N THR A 10 33.74 -38.41 -42.56
CA THR A 10 33.19 -37.08 -42.23
C THR A 10 32.59 -37.13 -40.82
N SER A 11 33.30 -36.60 -39.85
CA SER A 11 32.74 -36.34 -38.52
C SER A 11 31.83 -35.11 -38.59
N ALA A 12 30.54 -35.32 -38.47
CA ALA A 12 29.58 -34.25 -38.25
C ALA A 12 29.63 -33.84 -36.77
N THR A 13 30.22 -32.71 -36.48
CA THR A 13 30.16 -32.08 -35.19
C THR A 13 28.80 -31.39 -35.05
N THR A 14 27.89 -32.00 -34.30
CA THR A 14 26.62 -31.38 -33.92
C THR A 14 26.92 -30.29 -32.94
N LEU A 15 26.79 -29.03 -33.35
CA LEU A 15 26.77 -27.88 -32.46
C LEU A 15 25.45 -27.91 -31.71
N GLU A 16 25.49 -28.30 -30.45
CA GLU A 16 24.39 -28.05 -29.51
C GLU A 16 24.28 -26.54 -29.30
N VAL A 17 23.30 -25.95 -29.94
CA VAL A 17 22.87 -24.59 -29.62
C VAL A 17 22.13 -24.65 -28.29
N THR A 18 22.84 -24.38 -27.20
CA THR A 18 22.21 -24.10 -25.90
C THR A 18 21.59 -22.73 -25.99
N ASP A 19 20.31 -22.71 -26.33
CA ASP A 19 19.46 -21.52 -26.24
C ASP A 19 19.21 -21.19 -24.77
N HIS A 20 20.17 -20.50 -24.17
CA HIS A 20 19.96 -19.87 -22.85
C HIS A 20 19.17 -18.60 -23.07
N ASP A 21 17.85 -18.75 -23.14
CA ASP A 21 16.89 -17.66 -23.07
C ASP A 21 17.05 -16.98 -21.68
N HIS A 22 18.06 -16.14 -21.56
CA HIS A 22 18.24 -15.24 -20.43
C HIS A 22 17.25 -14.10 -20.59
N ALA A 23 15.96 -14.39 -20.33
CA ALA A 23 14.98 -13.35 -20.13
C ALA A 23 15.52 -12.39 -19.06
N ALA A 24 15.73 -11.12 -19.44
CA ALA A 24 16.19 -10.10 -18.51
C ALA A 24 15.31 -10.12 -17.25
N PRO A 25 15.88 -10.03 -16.04
CA PRO A 25 15.11 -10.08 -14.81
C PRO A 25 14.05 -8.98 -14.87
N LYS A 26 12.78 -9.35 -14.65
CA LYS A 26 11.67 -8.40 -14.62
C LYS A 26 11.99 -7.30 -13.59
N PRO A 27 11.81 -6.02 -13.93
CA PRO A 27 12.09 -4.94 -13.01
C PRO A 27 11.24 -5.11 -11.73
N VAL A 28 11.88 -4.93 -10.58
CA VAL A 28 11.19 -4.96 -9.30
C VAL A 28 10.18 -3.82 -9.28
N ARG A 29 8.92 -4.13 -9.00
CA ARG A 29 7.85 -3.13 -8.90
C ARG A 29 8.20 -2.08 -7.85
N GLU A 30 7.83 -0.82 -8.10
CA GLU A 30 8.20 0.31 -7.24
C GLU A 30 7.74 0.12 -5.79
N GLU A 31 6.53 -0.35 -5.58
CA GLU A 31 5.96 -0.58 -4.26
C GLU A 31 6.71 -1.61 -3.41
N ARG A 32 7.57 -2.44 -4.03
CA ARG A 32 8.43 -3.43 -3.35
C ARG A 32 9.81 -2.88 -2.98
N GLN A 33 10.18 -1.76 -3.55
CA GLN A 33 11.46 -1.14 -3.28
C GLN A 33 11.44 -0.49 -1.88
N PRO A 34 12.61 -0.36 -1.23
CA PRO A 34 12.70 0.42 0.01
C PRO A 34 12.29 1.87 -0.27
N PRO A 35 11.79 2.59 0.75
CA PRO A 35 11.45 4.00 0.61
C PRO A 35 12.66 4.83 0.18
N ARG A 36 12.45 5.76 -0.71
CA ARG A 36 13.44 6.80 -1.01
C ARG A 36 13.52 7.78 0.15
N GLU A 37 14.67 8.31 0.39
CA GLU A 37 14.86 9.32 1.42
C GLU A 37 14.33 10.68 0.97
N GLY A 38 13.78 11.43 1.93
CA GLY A 38 13.35 12.81 1.72
C GLY A 38 11.99 12.97 1.08
N VAL A 39 11.82 14.14 0.48
CA VAL A 39 10.60 14.59 -0.20
C VAL A 39 10.93 14.85 -1.66
N GLU A 40 10.12 14.34 -2.56
CA GLU A 40 10.29 14.48 -4.01
C GLU A 40 9.08 15.20 -4.61
N GLU A 41 9.31 16.25 -5.37
CA GLU A 41 8.24 16.87 -6.15
C GLU A 41 7.98 16.03 -7.40
N VAL A 42 6.79 15.40 -7.45
CA VAL A 42 6.39 14.48 -8.52
C VAL A 42 5.54 15.17 -9.59
N ALA A 43 4.94 16.29 -9.24
CA ALA A 43 4.26 17.20 -10.15
C ALA A 43 4.29 18.61 -9.51
N PRO A 44 4.09 19.69 -10.28
CA PRO A 44 4.16 21.05 -9.73
C PRO A 44 3.32 21.21 -8.46
N GLY A 45 3.97 21.47 -7.31
CA GLY A 45 3.35 21.62 -5.99
C GLY A 45 2.77 20.34 -5.38
N ILE A 46 3.07 19.15 -5.92
CA ILE A 46 2.71 17.85 -5.35
C ILE A 46 3.99 17.15 -4.91
N LEU A 47 4.13 17.02 -3.60
CA LEU A 47 5.30 16.46 -2.96
C LEU A 47 4.99 15.02 -2.51
N ARG A 48 5.86 14.07 -2.85
CA ARG A 48 5.77 12.68 -2.46
C ARG A 48 6.72 12.38 -1.30
N LEU A 49 6.20 11.72 -0.29
CA LEU A 49 6.92 11.15 0.84
C LEU A 49 6.72 9.63 0.83
N GLN A 50 7.79 8.86 0.90
CA GLN A 50 7.69 7.40 0.98
C GLN A 50 7.87 6.93 2.42
N LEU A 51 6.80 6.35 2.99
CA LEU A 51 6.78 5.87 4.36
C LEU A 51 7.12 4.38 4.40
N PRO A 52 8.13 3.94 5.16
CA PRO A 52 8.51 2.53 5.22
C PRO A 52 7.39 1.68 5.80
N ILE A 53 7.12 0.57 5.15
CA ILE A 53 6.13 -0.42 5.58
C ILE A 53 6.78 -1.80 5.70
N SER A 54 6.36 -2.58 6.69
CA SER A 54 6.88 -3.93 6.91
C SER A 54 5.77 -4.96 6.66
N LEU A 55 5.18 -4.91 5.48
CA LEU A 55 4.22 -5.91 5.01
C LEU A 55 4.85 -6.78 3.92
N PRO A 56 4.50 -8.08 3.86
CA PRO A 56 5.02 -8.96 2.81
C PRO A 56 4.73 -8.42 1.41
N GLY A 57 5.76 -8.22 0.61
CA GLY A 57 5.64 -7.73 -0.77
C GLY A 57 5.53 -6.22 -0.93
N LEU A 58 5.56 -5.43 0.15
CA LEU A 58 5.59 -3.97 0.12
C LEU A 58 6.82 -3.44 0.84
N GLY A 59 7.50 -2.46 0.27
CA GLY A 59 8.64 -1.77 0.87
C GLY A 59 8.27 -0.41 1.46
N HIS A 60 7.31 0.26 0.85
CA HIS A 60 6.84 1.58 1.29
C HIS A 60 5.39 1.81 0.87
N VAL A 61 4.80 2.85 1.45
CA VAL A 61 3.55 3.46 1.00
C VAL A 61 3.81 4.93 0.64
N ASN A 62 3.20 5.39 -0.43
CA ASN A 62 3.31 6.78 -0.85
C ASN A 62 2.31 7.64 -0.06
N CYS A 63 2.82 8.70 0.55
CA CYS A 63 2.05 9.80 1.11
C CYS A 63 2.33 11.04 0.27
N TYR A 64 1.31 11.82 -0.04
CA TYR A 64 1.50 13.06 -0.79
C TYR A 64 1.16 14.27 0.06
N ALA A 65 1.90 15.37 -0.16
CA ALA A 65 1.66 16.65 0.48
C ALA A 65 1.49 17.75 -0.56
N MET A 66 0.53 18.63 -0.32
CA MET A 66 0.25 19.82 -1.13
C MET A 66 0.16 21.01 -0.19
N GLU A 67 0.88 22.09 -0.51
CA GLU A 67 0.83 23.33 0.27
C GLU A 67 -0.13 24.34 -0.35
N ASP A 68 -0.87 25.03 0.50
CA ASP A 68 -1.69 26.19 0.15
C ASP A 68 -1.54 27.31 1.20
N ALA A 69 -2.30 28.39 1.03
CA ALA A 69 -2.26 29.53 1.95
C ALA A 69 -2.65 29.17 3.40
N ARG A 70 -3.45 28.11 3.60
CA ARG A 70 -3.88 27.64 4.94
C ARG A 70 -2.82 26.74 5.59
N GLY A 71 -2.03 26.03 4.78
CA GLY A 71 -1.02 25.11 5.26
C GLY A 71 -0.80 23.93 4.34
N ILE A 72 -0.98 22.70 4.85
CA ILE A 72 -0.67 21.47 4.15
C ILE A 72 -1.90 20.56 4.13
N THR A 73 -2.21 20.03 2.95
CA THR A 73 -3.06 18.88 2.77
C THR A 73 -2.19 17.63 2.60
N LEU A 74 -2.44 16.58 3.37
CA LEU A 74 -1.83 15.26 3.18
C LEU A 74 -2.80 14.29 2.54
N VAL A 75 -2.27 13.38 1.71
CA VAL A 75 -3.01 12.23 1.17
C VAL A 75 -2.33 10.96 1.67
N ASP A 76 -3.09 10.06 2.27
CA ASP A 76 -2.65 8.73 2.74
C ASP A 76 -1.45 8.76 3.69
N PRO A 77 -1.61 9.20 4.93
CA PRO A 77 -0.50 9.46 5.86
C PRO A 77 0.10 8.20 6.52
N GLY A 78 -0.08 7.02 5.98
CA GLY A 78 0.62 5.82 6.39
C GLY A 78 -0.05 5.01 7.51
N LEU A 79 0.61 3.91 7.91
CA LEU A 79 0.15 2.98 8.95
C LEU A 79 -0.09 3.66 10.30
N PRO A 80 -1.05 3.17 11.09
CA PRO A 80 -1.24 3.66 12.45
C PRO A 80 -0.04 3.32 13.34
N GLY A 81 0.18 4.16 14.35
CA GLY A 81 1.13 3.92 15.40
C GLY A 81 2.35 4.86 15.43
N PRO A 82 3.11 4.81 16.54
CA PRO A 82 4.12 5.80 16.85
C PRO A 82 5.38 5.72 15.95
N LYS A 83 5.64 4.57 15.33
CA LYS A 83 6.78 4.41 14.41
C LYS A 83 6.55 5.24 13.15
N THR A 84 5.41 5.04 12.49
CA THR A 84 5.03 5.78 11.27
C THR A 84 4.90 7.28 11.58
N TRP A 85 4.33 7.64 12.73
CA TRP A 85 4.22 9.03 13.14
C TRP A 85 5.58 9.73 13.23
N ARG A 86 6.55 9.10 13.91
CA ARG A 86 7.92 9.66 14.02
C ARG A 86 8.61 9.77 12.66
N GLU A 87 8.42 8.77 11.80
CA GLU A 87 9.01 8.78 10.48
C GLU A 87 8.40 9.86 9.60
N LEU A 88 7.09 10.01 9.61
CA LEU A 88 6.40 11.09 8.92
C LEU A 88 6.88 12.47 9.38
N GLN A 89 7.00 12.68 10.71
CA GLN A 89 7.59 13.91 11.25
C GLN A 89 9.02 14.16 10.75
N ARG A 90 9.84 13.11 10.73
CA ARG A 90 11.23 13.20 10.29
C ARG A 90 11.32 13.60 8.81
N ILE A 91 10.54 12.94 7.95
CA ILE A 91 10.56 13.19 6.51
C ILE A 91 10.00 14.58 6.20
N MET A 92 8.87 14.95 6.79
CA MET A 92 8.27 16.28 6.61
C MET A 92 9.23 17.38 7.03
N LYS A 93 9.86 17.26 8.22
CA LYS A 93 10.85 18.22 8.70
C LYS A 93 12.05 18.36 7.77
N ALA A 94 12.56 17.22 7.27
CA ALA A 94 13.70 17.24 6.33
C ALA A 94 13.32 17.90 4.99
N GLY A 95 12.06 17.81 4.57
CA GLY A 95 11.52 18.47 3.39
C GLY A 95 11.04 19.91 3.62
N GLY A 96 11.28 20.49 4.81
CA GLY A 96 10.83 21.85 5.14
C GLY A 96 9.33 21.98 5.43
N LEU A 97 8.61 20.87 5.53
CA LEU A 97 7.17 20.83 5.78
C LEU A 97 6.88 20.80 7.31
N ALA A 98 6.21 21.81 7.81
CA ALA A 98 5.81 21.87 9.21
C ALA A 98 4.56 21.01 9.44
N ILE A 99 4.70 19.91 10.19
CA ILE A 99 3.62 18.93 10.41
C ILE A 99 2.41 19.58 11.14
N GLU A 100 2.65 20.60 11.93
CA GLU A 100 1.65 21.36 12.65
C GLU A 100 0.75 22.20 11.73
N ARG A 101 1.21 22.45 10.50
CA ARG A 101 0.44 23.17 9.47
C ARG A 101 -0.49 22.26 8.67
N VAL A 102 -0.53 20.95 8.97
CA VAL A 102 -1.46 20.04 8.31
C VAL A 102 -2.88 20.35 8.76
N HIS A 103 -3.67 20.90 7.84
CA HIS A 103 -5.08 21.28 8.09
C HIS A 103 -6.09 20.29 7.49
N SER A 104 -5.68 19.46 6.52
CA SER A 104 -6.53 18.46 5.89
C SER A 104 -5.78 17.16 5.63
N VAL A 105 -6.48 16.05 5.77
CA VAL A 105 -6.00 14.71 5.41
C VAL A 105 -7.04 14.05 4.52
N VAL A 106 -6.64 13.68 3.32
CA VAL A 106 -7.46 12.92 2.38
C VAL A 106 -7.09 11.45 2.49
N ILE A 107 -8.07 10.57 2.53
CA ILE A 107 -7.89 9.13 2.55
C ILE A 107 -8.48 8.56 1.27
N THR A 108 -7.65 7.88 0.48
CA THR A 108 -8.07 7.33 -0.80
C THR A 108 -8.91 6.07 -0.65
N HIS A 109 -8.59 5.20 0.32
CA HIS A 109 -9.30 3.95 0.56
C HIS A 109 -9.09 3.38 1.98
N SER A 110 -9.79 2.29 2.29
CA SER A 110 -9.94 1.75 3.64
C SER A 110 -8.77 0.91 4.17
N HIS A 111 -7.62 0.86 3.49
CA HIS A 111 -6.48 0.13 4.01
C HIS A 111 -5.74 0.89 5.12
N PRO A 112 -5.32 0.19 6.20
CA PRO A 112 -4.69 0.84 7.36
C PRO A 112 -3.40 1.61 7.06
N ASP A 113 -2.66 1.22 6.05
CA ASP A 113 -1.44 1.87 5.59
C ASP A 113 -1.70 3.18 4.84
N HIS A 114 -2.94 3.49 4.53
CA HIS A 114 -3.39 4.74 3.95
C HIS A 114 -4.05 5.65 4.98
N PHE A 115 -4.98 5.15 5.78
CA PHE A 115 -5.71 5.99 6.75
C PHE A 115 -5.06 6.14 8.13
N GLY A 116 -4.04 5.35 8.45
CA GLY A 116 -3.66 5.05 9.83
C GLY A 116 -3.23 6.23 10.70
N GLN A 117 -2.74 7.32 10.14
CA GLN A 117 -2.38 8.52 10.91
C GLN A 117 -3.43 9.63 10.85
N ALA A 118 -4.49 9.51 10.05
CA ALA A 118 -5.48 10.57 9.89
C ALA A 118 -6.13 10.99 11.23
N GLY A 119 -6.48 10.02 12.07
CA GLY A 119 -7.01 10.29 13.40
C GLY A 119 -6.04 11.05 14.34
N GLN A 120 -4.72 10.86 14.16
CA GLN A 120 -3.72 11.62 14.90
C GLN A 120 -3.68 13.09 14.50
N PHE A 121 -3.73 13.38 13.20
CA PHE A 121 -3.79 14.74 12.67
C PHE A 121 -5.03 15.46 13.16
N ARG A 122 -6.20 14.81 13.10
CA ARG A 122 -7.44 15.36 13.65
C ARG A 122 -7.32 15.67 15.14
N LYS A 123 -6.83 14.70 15.93
CA LYS A 123 -6.73 14.85 17.38
C LYS A 123 -5.74 15.93 17.81
N ARG A 124 -4.59 16.03 17.12
CA ARG A 124 -3.49 16.92 17.53
C ARG A 124 -3.62 18.32 16.97
N PHE A 125 -4.08 18.44 15.72
CA PHE A 125 -4.05 19.70 14.99
C PHE A 125 -5.43 20.15 14.52
N GLY A 126 -6.48 19.38 14.79
CA GLY A 126 -7.84 19.69 14.33
C GLY A 126 -8.03 19.51 12.83
N ALA A 127 -7.13 18.79 12.16
CA ALA A 127 -7.18 18.61 10.72
C ALA A 127 -8.52 18.01 10.25
N GLU A 128 -9.02 18.51 9.12
CA GLU A 128 -10.16 17.91 8.42
C GLU A 128 -9.77 16.53 7.90
N VAL A 129 -10.64 15.55 8.06
CA VAL A 129 -10.47 14.19 7.49
C VAL A 129 -11.49 14.03 6.37
N ILE A 130 -10.98 13.97 5.14
CA ILE A 130 -11.78 13.94 3.92
C ILE A 130 -11.73 12.52 3.36
N THR A 131 -12.90 11.94 3.08
CA THR A 131 -13.03 10.59 2.52
C THR A 131 -14.18 10.54 1.52
N HIS A 132 -14.19 9.52 0.69
CA HIS A 132 -15.39 9.21 -0.09
C HIS A 132 -16.58 8.85 0.84
N GLN A 133 -17.82 9.07 0.39
CA GLN A 133 -19.01 8.76 1.17
C GLN A 133 -19.13 7.28 1.57
N ALA A 134 -18.67 6.39 0.70
CA ALA A 134 -18.66 4.94 0.93
C ALA A 134 -17.48 4.47 1.82
N PHE A 135 -16.58 5.37 2.26
CA PHE A 135 -15.45 4.99 3.08
C PHE A 135 -15.91 4.39 4.41
N ARG A 136 -15.44 3.17 4.70
CA ARG A 136 -15.62 2.45 5.96
C ARG A 136 -14.28 1.87 6.39
N THR A 137 -14.12 1.58 7.65
CA THR A 137 -12.93 0.90 8.18
C THR A 137 -13.35 -0.33 8.96
N PHE A 138 -12.44 -1.28 9.12
CA PHE A 138 -12.66 -2.46 9.97
C PHE A 138 -12.89 -2.10 11.47
N LEU A 139 -12.77 -0.83 11.83
CA LEU A 139 -13.06 -0.31 13.18
C LEU A 139 -14.50 0.17 13.32
N ASP A 140 -15.23 0.32 12.22
CA ASP A 140 -16.63 0.75 12.22
C ASP A 140 -17.52 -0.46 12.51
N PRO A 141 -18.34 -0.42 13.59
CA PRO A 141 -19.17 -1.58 13.98
C PRO A 141 -20.17 -2.03 12.92
N GLU A 142 -20.59 -1.11 12.05
CA GLU A 142 -21.57 -1.34 10.99
C GLU A 142 -20.95 -1.81 9.67
N ALA A 143 -19.60 -1.82 9.57
CA ALA A 143 -18.90 -2.15 8.34
C ALA A 143 -18.92 -3.65 8.03
N GLU A 144 -19.01 -4.52 9.05
CA GLU A 144 -18.98 -5.97 8.86
C GLU A 144 -20.19 -6.49 8.09
N ASP A 145 -21.34 -5.80 8.13
CA ASP A 145 -22.58 -6.24 7.49
C ASP A 145 -22.80 -5.66 6.08
N GLN A 146 -22.23 -4.47 5.78
CA GLN A 146 -22.43 -3.76 4.51
C GLN A 146 -21.34 -4.04 3.46
N GLU A 147 -20.07 -4.09 3.84
CA GLU A 147 -18.97 -4.38 2.89
C GLU A 147 -19.12 -5.75 2.22
N SER A 148 -19.70 -6.74 2.92
CA SER A 148 -19.91 -8.06 2.36
C SER A 148 -21.09 -8.15 1.39
N ALA A 149 -22.07 -7.26 1.46
CA ALA A 149 -23.26 -7.31 0.62
C ALA A 149 -23.12 -6.46 -0.65
N ASP A 150 -22.69 -5.20 -0.52
CA ASP A 150 -22.72 -4.24 -1.63
C ASP A 150 -21.54 -4.43 -2.61
N GLU A 151 -20.33 -4.77 -2.11
CA GLU A 151 -19.18 -5.04 -2.99
C GLU A 151 -19.29 -6.38 -3.73
N LEU A 152 -19.95 -7.37 -3.13
CA LEU A 152 -20.14 -8.68 -3.76
C LEU A 152 -21.19 -8.67 -4.86
N GLU A 153 -22.14 -7.73 -4.85
CA GLU A 153 -23.21 -7.64 -5.85
C GLU A 153 -22.72 -7.00 -7.15
N VAL A 154 -21.69 -6.15 -7.09
CA VAL A 154 -21.15 -5.41 -8.25
C VAL A 154 -19.99 -6.13 -8.93
N ILE A 155 -19.34 -7.10 -8.27
CA ILE A 155 -18.12 -7.74 -8.77
C ILE A 155 -18.40 -9.18 -9.19
N GLU A 156 -18.47 -9.44 -10.49
CA GLU A 156 -18.60 -10.81 -11.04
C GLU A 156 -17.23 -11.39 -11.45
N GLY A 157 -17.10 -12.73 -11.38
CA GLY A 157 -15.97 -13.47 -11.94
C GLY A 157 -14.77 -13.67 -11.01
N PRO A 158 -13.54 -13.78 -11.53
CA PRO A 158 -12.34 -14.17 -10.76
C PRO A 158 -11.99 -13.20 -9.62
N VAL A 159 -12.40 -11.95 -9.71
CA VAL A 159 -12.18 -10.93 -8.66
C VAL A 159 -13.05 -11.23 -7.45
N LYS A 160 -14.31 -11.63 -7.64
CA LYS A 160 -15.22 -12.07 -6.55
C LYS A 160 -14.62 -13.23 -5.76
N ALA A 161 -14.12 -14.26 -6.46
CA ALA A 161 -13.47 -15.41 -5.83
C ALA A 161 -12.21 -15.00 -5.05
N GLN A 162 -11.51 -13.96 -5.50
CA GLN A 162 -10.32 -13.43 -4.83
C GLN A 162 -10.69 -12.65 -3.56
N ILE A 163 -11.74 -11.85 -3.58
CA ILE A 163 -12.29 -11.14 -2.42
C ILE A 163 -12.83 -12.15 -1.40
N GLU A 164 -13.63 -13.12 -1.80
CA GLU A 164 -14.11 -14.20 -0.94
C GLU A 164 -12.96 -14.99 -0.31
N SER A 165 -11.84 -15.18 -1.04
CA SER A 165 -10.64 -15.82 -0.52
C SER A 165 -9.93 -14.96 0.55
N LEU A 166 -10.08 -13.64 0.49
CA LEU A 166 -9.55 -12.71 1.49
C LEU A 166 -10.42 -12.67 2.75
N HIS A 167 -11.74 -12.70 2.62
CA HIS A 167 -12.69 -12.78 3.75
C HIS A 167 -12.67 -14.15 4.45
N GLY A 168 -12.48 -15.23 3.70
CA GLY A 168 -12.30 -16.58 4.22
C GLY A 168 -10.90 -16.87 4.77
N GLN A 169 -10.08 -15.86 5.07
CA GLN A 169 -8.77 -16.07 5.67
C GLN A 169 -8.92 -16.73 7.04
N ASP A 170 -8.33 -17.92 7.17
CA ASP A 170 -8.26 -18.62 8.45
C ASP A 170 -7.49 -17.75 9.45
N LEU A 171 -8.23 -17.01 10.26
CA LEU A 171 -7.70 -16.13 11.31
C LEU A 171 -6.74 -16.86 12.26
N ARG A 172 -6.77 -18.22 12.29
CA ARG A 172 -5.85 -19.06 13.05
C ARG A 172 -4.44 -19.06 12.46
N ARG A 173 -4.28 -18.80 11.17
CA ARG A 173 -2.97 -18.75 10.48
C ARG A 173 -2.38 -17.35 10.42
N GLY A 174 -3.18 -16.31 10.67
CA GLY A 174 -2.78 -14.89 10.63
C GLY A 174 -3.01 -14.23 9.27
N PRO A 175 -2.97 -12.89 9.24
CA PRO A 175 -3.15 -12.11 8.04
C PRO A 175 -2.01 -12.39 7.08
N PHE A 176 -1.91 -12.61 5.97
CA PHE A 176 -0.77 -12.91 5.05
C PHE A 176 -0.34 -14.39 5.02
N ALA A 177 -1.15 -15.33 5.55
CA ALA A 177 -0.88 -16.76 5.44
C ALA A 177 -1.00 -17.28 4.00
N LYS A 178 -1.64 -16.53 3.12
CA LYS A 178 -1.68 -16.72 1.66
C LYS A 178 -0.86 -15.64 0.97
N GLN A 179 -0.57 -15.83 -0.30
CA GLN A 179 0.05 -14.81 -1.14
C GLN A 179 -0.82 -13.55 -1.15
N THR A 180 -0.20 -12.39 -0.96
CA THR A 180 -0.92 -11.12 -1.00
C THR A 180 -1.32 -10.74 -2.43
N PRO A 181 -2.40 -9.96 -2.64
CA PRO A 181 -2.83 -9.54 -3.97
C PRO A 181 -1.75 -8.77 -4.77
N TRP A 182 -0.85 -8.09 -4.04
CA TRP A 182 0.30 -7.39 -4.61
C TRP A 182 1.54 -8.28 -4.81
N GLY A 183 1.39 -9.62 -4.62
CA GLY A 183 2.39 -10.63 -4.94
C GLY A 183 3.47 -10.83 -3.88
N GLY A 184 3.21 -10.50 -2.63
CA GLY A 184 4.07 -10.87 -1.49
C GLY A 184 3.96 -12.37 -1.19
N ASP A 185 5.07 -13.00 -0.82
CA ASP A 185 5.09 -14.41 -0.44
C ASP A 185 4.25 -14.67 0.82
N PRO A 186 3.65 -15.87 0.94
CA PRO A 186 2.94 -16.26 2.13
C PRO A 186 3.82 -16.13 3.38
N TYR A 187 3.33 -15.46 4.39
CA TYR A 187 4.05 -15.24 5.64
C TYR A 187 3.31 -15.87 6.82
N SER A 188 3.90 -16.90 7.42
CA SER A 188 3.39 -17.51 8.64
C SER A 188 3.87 -16.75 9.87
N MET A 189 2.96 -16.03 10.48
CA MET A 189 3.27 -15.22 11.66
C MET A 189 3.55 -16.11 12.90
N PRO A 190 4.69 -15.94 13.60
CA PRO A 190 4.97 -16.65 14.86
C PRO A 190 3.84 -16.48 15.88
N ARG A 191 3.56 -17.52 16.68
CA ARG A 191 2.44 -17.54 17.64
C ARG A 191 2.39 -16.32 18.57
N ALA A 192 3.52 -15.91 19.12
CA ALA A 192 3.61 -14.75 20.01
C ALA A 192 3.27 -13.43 19.27
N ARG A 193 3.71 -13.28 18.02
CA ARG A 193 3.42 -12.11 17.18
C ARG A 193 1.96 -12.07 16.77
N ARG A 194 1.36 -13.24 16.50
CA ARG A 194 -0.05 -13.41 16.19
C ARG A 194 -0.94 -13.04 17.38
N LEU A 195 -0.57 -13.48 18.59
CA LEU A 195 -1.28 -13.12 19.81
C LEU A 195 -1.23 -11.59 20.07
N ARG A 196 -0.06 -10.97 19.86
CA ARG A 196 0.08 -9.50 19.93
C ARG A 196 -0.76 -8.79 18.89
N TYR A 197 -0.80 -9.28 17.67
CA TYR A 197 -1.64 -8.73 16.60
C TYR A 197 -3.12 -8.79 16.99
N TRP A 198 -3.59 -9.92 17.51
CA TRP A 198 -4.94 -10.08 18.01
C TRP A 198 -5.29 -9.16 19.18
N ALA A 199 -4.38 -9.06 20.16
CA ALA A 199 -4.54 -8.15 21.29
C ALA A 199 -4.59 -6.68 20.81
N MET A 200 -3.70 -6.31 19.90
CA MET A 200 -3.67 -4.98 19.29
C MET A 200 -4.95 -4.69 18.50
N ARG A 201 -5.45 -5.65 17.71
CA ARG A 201 -6.71 -5.48 16.97
C ARG A 201 -7.90 -5.25 17.90
N LYS A 202 -8.04 -6.04 18.97
CA LYS A 202 -9.08 -5.84 20.00
C LYS A 202 -8.94 -4.51 20.75
N ALA A 203 -7.71 -4.02 20.90
CA ALA A 203 -7.42 -2.77 21.58
C ALA A 203 -7.33 -1.57 20.64
N ALA A 204 -7.34 -1.78 19.33
CA ALA A 204 -7.08 -0.75 18.33
C ALA A 204 -8.00 0.47 18.49
N GLY A 205 -9.28 0.26 18.73
CA GLY A 205 -10.23 1.35 18.96
C GLY A 205 -9.93 2.20 20.22
N ARG A 206 -9.10 1.69 21.16
CA ARG A 206 -8.68 2.43 22.36
C ARG A 206 -7.39 3.23 22.18
N PHE A 207 -6.48 2.76 21.33
CA PHE A 207 -5.12 3.28 21.22
C PHE A 207 -4.79 3.94 19.88
N VAL A 208 -5.52 3.58 18.84
CA VAL A 208 -5.41 4.22 17.53
C VAL A 208 -6.59 5.16 17.37
N PRO A 209 -6.35 6.46 17.25
CA PRO A 209 -7.42 7.40 16.96
C PRO A 209 -8.09 6.99 15.65
N THR A 210 -9.36 6.65 15.72
CA THR A 210 -10.16 6.27 14.56
C THR A 210 -10.17 7.41 13.55
N PRO A 211 -10.00 7.14 12.27
CA PRO A 211 -10.06 8.17 11.24
C PRO A 211 -11.52 8.55 10.96
N THR A 212 -12.19 9.15 11.98
CA THR A 212 -13.57 9.59 11.79
C THR A 212 -13.61 10.72 10.78
N PRO A 213 -14.23 10.51 9.61
CA PRO A 213 -14.35 11.55 8.59
C PRO A 213 -15.09 12.78 9.11
N THR A 214 -14.56 13.97 8.79
CA THR A 214 -15.23 15.24 9.05
C THR A 214 -15.95 15.76 7.82
N ARG A 215 -15.47 15.34 6.66
CA ARG A 215 -16.08 15.64 5.36
C ARG A 215 -16.11 14.39 4.51
N ARG A 216 -17.29 14.09 3.95
CA ARG A 216 -17.48 13.03 2.97
C ARG A 216 -17.73 13.66 1.61
N VAL A 217 -17.14 13.09 0.56
CA VAL A 217 -17.28 13.53 -0.83
C VAL A 217 -17.99 12.44 -1.64
N GLU A 218 -18.72 12.87 -2.64
CA GLU A 218 -19.46 12.00 -3.56
C GLU A 218 -18.66 11.76 -4.83
N ASP A 219 -19.11 10.82 -5.66
CA ASP A 219 -18.53 10.57 -6.98
C ASP A 219 -18.57 11.84 -7.84
N ALA A 220 -17.46 12.12 -8.52
CA ALA A 220 -17.27 13.28 -9.37
C ALA A 220 -17.46 14.65 -8.68
N GLN A 221 -17.52 14.69 -7.36
CA GLN A 221 -17.56 15.95 -6.63
C GLN A 221 -16.22 16.66 -6.72
N VAL A 222 -16.21 17.87 -7.26
CA VAL A 222 -15.02 18.73 -7.28
C VAL A 222 -14.72 19.25 -5.88
N ILE A 223 -13.48 19.12 -5.47
CA ILE A 223 -12.97 19.61 -4.18
C ILE A 223 -11.71 20.44 -4.36
N GLU A 224 -11.52 21.43 -3.50
CA GLU A 224 -10.30 22.24 -3.49
C GLU A 224 -9.29 21.67 -2.51
N LEU A 225 -8.09 21.30 -2.97
CA LEU A 225 -6.97 20.80 -2.18
C LEU A 225 -5.66 21.41 -2.68
N GLY A 226 -4.82 21.90 -1.76
CA GLY A 226 -3.54 22.50 -2.13
C GLY A 226 -3.68 23.69 -3.09
N GLY A 227 -4.75 24.48 -2.95
CA GLY A 227 -5.06 25.62 -3.83
C GLY A 227 -5.47 25.27 -5.25
N ARG A 228 -5.97 24.05 -5.49
CA ARG A 228 -6.43 23.56 -6.80
C ARG A 228 -7.73 22.80 -6.69
N GLU A 229 -8.49 22.79 -7.76
CA GLU A 229 -9.65 21.93 -7.95
C GLU A 229 -9.22 20.53 -8.42
N TRP A 230 -9.91 19.53 -7.87
CA TRP A 230 -9.67 18.10 -8.13
C TRP A 230 -10.98 17.39 -8.40
#